data_5d73b5d1ab2868b2db1fcce4d9c9eefc
#
_entry.id   5d73b5d1ab2868b2db1fcce4d9c9eefc
#
_cell.length_a   1.000
_cell.length_b   1.000
_cell.length_c   1.000
_cell.angle_alpha   90.00
_cell.angle_beta   90.00
_cell.angle_gamma   90.00
#
_symmetry.space_group_name_H-M   'P 1'
#
loop_
_entity.id
_entity.type
_entity.pdbx_description
1 polymer ?
#
loop_
_entity_poly.entity_id
_entity_poly.type
_entity_poly.pdbx_seq_one_letter_code
_entity_poly.pdbx_strand_id
1 'polypeptide(L)'
;MSQALAVEAPSDRLDQLGALAVFGIAASVLFSIAVAQILLAIAIACWLGVIVVRRERVEVPAFFWPLAAYAGITLVSAAFSIEPRASLVDCKQLVLFLMVPVVYRFITGERASTMVTVILSFAAASAAYGIIQYATITLNPLSQRPHGTLGHYMTYSGLLMLVISVALARILFGRSDRMWAGVVMPALAVAVVVTLSRSAWVGACAAAALLLALKDFRLLAVLPILAAVFFATAPPTVMARFVSIFDVRDPTNRDRMAMLREGEHMIAAHPLVGVGPNMVQVLYSEYRDPEAVEKINPHLHNVPVQIAAERGLPALAIWLWFIAALTVAAARRFHAGGDRFLAAAALAAITAMLTAGMFEYNFGDSEFLMMFLIIVTLPFAADRAAPA
;
A
#
# COMPACT_ATOMS: atom_id res chain seq x y z
N MET A 1 -27.59 43.75 14.13
CA MET A 1 -27.74 42.70 13.13
C MET A 1 -27.14 41.41 13.74
N SER A 2 -28.00 40.55 14.27
CA SER A 2 -27.61 39.27 14.86
C SER A 2 -27.38 38.26 13.73
N GLN A 3 -26.12 37.86 13.50
CA GLN A 3 -25.86 36.64 12.73
C GLN A 3 -26.33 35.48 13.62
N ALA A 4 -27.50 34.93 13.31
CA ALA A 4 -27.92 33.67 13.86
C ALA A 4 -26.86 32.63 13.42
N LEU A 5 -26.16 32.03 14.41
CA LEU A 5 -25.34 30.86 14.19
C LEU A 5 -26.28 29.80 13.61
N ALA A 6 -26.17 29.55 12.30
CA ALA A 6 -26.88 28.47 11.66
C ALA A 6 -26.38 27.18 12.31
N VAL A 7 -27.24 26.52 13.07
CA VAL A 7 -26.95 25.20 13.64
C VAL A 7 -26.88 24.25 12.46
N GLU A 8 -25.67 23.85 12.09
CA GLU A 8 -25.44 22.86 11.03
C GLU A 8 -26.28 21.61 11.29
N ALA A 9 -26.90 21.09 10.24
CA ALA A 9 -27.69 19.87 10.34
C ALA A 9 -26.78 18.70 10.83
N PRO A 10 -27.31 17.79 11.68
CA PRO A 10 -26.53 16.65 12.18
C PRO A 10 -25.84 15.83 11.08
N SER A 11 -26.44 15.75 9.90
CA SER A 11 -25.92 15.09 8.70
C SER A 11 -24.65 15.76 8.16
N ASP A 12 -24.56 17.11 8.21
CA ASP A 12 -23.40 17.86 7.71
C ASP A 12 -22.20 17.66 8.64
N ARG A 13 -22.45 17.51 9.94
CA ARG A 13 -21.40 17.17 10.92
C ARG A 13 -20.84 15.77 10.69
N LEU A 14 -21.68 14.78 10.35
CA LEU A 14 -21.19 13.43 10.03
C LEU A 14 -20.32 13.42 8.77
N ASP A 15 -20.68 14.19 7.75
CA ASP A 15 -19.87 14.32 6.55
C ASP A 15 -18.52 15.00 6.81
N GLN A 16 -18.52 16.06 7.62
CA GLN A 16 -17.28 16.75 8.00
C GLN A 16 -16.38 15.85 8.85
N LEU A 17 -16.95 15.22 9.88
CA LEU A 17 -16.19 14.30 10.76
C LEU A 17 -15.66 13.09 9.99
N GLY A 18 -16.46 12.50 9.10
CA GLY A 18 -16.03 11.39 8.27
C GLY A 18 -14.87 11.79 7.35
N ALA A 19 -14.97 12.95 6.69
CA ALA A 19 -13.88 13.46 5.85
C ALA A 19 -12.61 13.75 6.68
N LEU A 20 -12.74 14.43 7.83
CA LEU A 20 -11.62 14.72 8.72
C LEU A 20 -10.98 13.43 9.25
N ALA A 21 -11.76 12.41 9.58
CA ALA A 21 -11.23 11.12 10.00
C ALA A 21 -10.41 10.47 8.87
N VAL A 22 -10.88 10.50 7.62
CA VAL A 22 -10.12 9.96 6.47
C VAL A 22 -8.84 10.75 6.21
N PHE A 23 -8.85 12.07 6.30
CA PHE A 23 -7.64 12.89 6.26
C PHE A 23 -6.67 12.55 7.39
N GLY A 24 -7.21 12.36 8.58
CA GLY A 24 -6.44 11.93 9.75
C GLY A 24 -5.80 10.55 9.57
N ILE A 25 -6.49 9.59 8.93
CA ILE A 25 -5.91 8.28 8.58
C ILE A 25 -4.68 8.48 7.69
N ALA A 26 -4.84 9.22 6.59
CA ALA A 26 -3.75 9.46 5.64
C ALA A 26 -2.54 10.17 6.29
N ALA A 27 -2.80 11.07 7.23
CA ALA A 27 -1.77 11.77 7.99
C ALA A 27 -1.06 10.86 9.01
N SER A 28 -1.81 9.97 9.68
CA SER A 28 -1.30 9.20 10.83
C SER A 28 -0.72 7.84 10.45
N VAL A 29 -1.09 7.23 9.32
CA VAL A 29 -0.65 5.87 8.94
C VAL A 29 0.88 5.74 8.80
N LEU A 30 1.56 6.84 8.49
CA LEU A 30 3.03 6.92 8.44
C LEU A 30 3.69 7.04 9.82
N PHE A 31 2.90 7.22 10.89
CA PHE A 31 3.42 7.46 12.24
C PHE A 31 2.88 6.47 13.27
N SER A 32 1.62 6.06 13.17
CA SER A 32 0.97 5.20 14.16
C SER A 32 -0.22 4.46 13.56
N ILE A 33 -0.10 3.14 13.45
CA ILE A 33 -1.20 2.27 13.04
C ILE A 33 -2.40 2.35 14.00
N ALA A 34 -2.15 2.46 15.30
CA ALA A 34 -3.23 2.54 16.28
C ALA A 34 -4.12 3.77 16.08
N VAL A 35 -3.50 4.95 15.83
CA VAL A 35 -4.25 6.18 15.53
C VAL A 35 -5.02 6.02 14.21
N ALA A 36 -4.39 5.47 13.17
CA ALA A 36 -5.04 5.25 11.89
C ALA A 36 -6.24 4.30 12.00
N GLN A 37 -6.14 3.22 12.77
CA GLN A 37 -7.25 2.28 12.99
C GLN A 37 -8.40 2.89 13.83
N ILE A 38 -8.11 3.70 14.84
CA ILE A 38 -9.14 4.43 15.60
C ILE A 38 -9.89 5.39 14.66
N LEU A 39 -9.15 6.15 13.83
CA LEU A 39 -9.76 7.06 12.87
C LEU A 39 -10.56 6.32 11.79
N LEU A 40 -10.11 5.13 11.38
CA LEU A 40 -10.90 4.28 10.49
C LEU A 40 -12.21 3.84 11.13
N ALA A 41 -12.19 3.43 12.39
CA ALA A 41 -13.41 3.07 13.13
C ALA A 41 -14.39 4.28 13.22
N ILE A 42 -13.88 5.47 13.47
CA ILE A 42 -14.67 6.72 13.47
C ILE A 42 -15.25 6.98 12.07
N ALA A 43 -14.43 6.86 11.01
CA ALA A 43 -14.87 7.09 9.65
C ALA A 43 -15.96 6.08 9.21
N ILE A 44 -15.82 4.81 9.59
CA ILE A 44 -16.83 3.77 9.37
C ILE A 44 -18.12 4.11 10.14
N ALA A 45 -18.03 4.52 11.39
CA ALA A 45 -19.18 4.91 12.20
C ALA A 45 -19.92 6.11 11.57
N CYS A 46 -19.19 7.12 11.10
CA CYS A 46 -19.76 8.25 10.37
C CYS A 46 -20.44 7.80 9.06
N TRP A 47 -19.81 6.91 8.29
CA TRP A 47 -20.37 6.37 7.07
C TRP A 47 -21.67 5.60 7.30
N LEU A 48 -21.70 4.72 8.29
CA LEU A 48 -22.92 4.01 8.69
C LEU A 48 -23.99 4.99 9.21
N GLY A 49 -23.60 6.01 9.98
CA GLY A 49 -24.50 7.06 10.44
C GLY A 49 -25.16 7.80 9.31
N VAL A 50 -24.40 8.19 8.26
CA VAL A 50 -24.95 8.85 7.05
C VAL A 50 -25.92 7.93 6.33
N ILE A 51 -25.60 6.64 6.14
CA ILE A 51 -26.49 5.66 5.50
C ILE A 51 -27.82 5.57 6.25
N VAL A 52 -27.79 5.47 7.58
CA VAL A 52 -28.99 5.32 8.40
C VAL A 52 -29.81 6.62 8.44
N VAL A 53 -29.18 7.77 8.67
CA VAL A 53 -29.86 9.06 8.85
C VAL A 53 -30.43 9.59 7.53
N ARG A 54 -29.67 9.50 6.46
CA ARG A 54 -30.10 9.99 5.12
C ARG A 54 -30.74 8.91 4.26
N ARG A 55 -30.76 7.66 4.70
CA ARG A 55 -31.20 6.50 3.90
C ARG A 55 -30.49 6.42 2.56
N GLU A 56 -29.20 6.81 2.54
CA GLU A 56 -28.39 6.77 1.32
C GLU A 56 -28.16 5.32 0.88
N ARG A 57 -28.17 5.11 -0.44
CA ARG A 57 -27.74 3.83 -0.99
C ARG A 57 -26.23 3.71 -0.88
N VAL A 58 -25.75 2.49 -0.55
CA VAL A 58 -24.30 2.21 -0.54
C VAL A 58 -23.79 2.23 -1.98
N GLU A 59 -22.98 3.21 -2.30
CA GLU A 59 -22.31 3.33 -3.58
C GLU A 59 -20.83 3.05 -3.42
N VAL A 60 -20.32 2.18 -4.28
CA VAL A 60 -18.90 1.77 -4.28
C VAL A 60 -18.38 1.66 -5.72
N PRO A 61 -17.09 1.86 -5.95
CA PRO A 61 -16.51 1.64 -7.28
C PRO A 61 -16.56 0.14 -7.62
N ALA A 62 -16.71 -0.17 -8.91
CA ALA A 62 -16.94 -1.54 -9.38
C ALA A 62 -15.87 -2.55 -8.93
N PHE A 63 -14.61 -2.09 -8.78
CA PHE A 63 -13.51 -2.94 -8.32
C PHE A 63 -13.64 -3.37 -6.84
N PHE A 64 -14.55 -2.75 -6.07
CA PHE A 64 -14.81 -3.16 -4.68
C PHE A 64 -15.44 -4.54 -4.59
N TRP A 65 -16.26 -4.96 -5.57
CA TRP A 65 -16.93 -6.24 -5.51
C TRP A 65 -15.97 -7.44 -5.58
N PRO A 66 -14.95 -7.48 -6.47
CA PRO A 66 -13.90 -8.50 -6.38
C PRO A 66 -13.14 -8.48 -5.05
N LEU A 67 -12.88 -7.30 -4.47
CA LEU A 67 -12.24 -7.18 -3.16
C LEU A 67 -13.13 -7.74 -2.04
N ALA A 68 -14.44 -7.47 -2.10
CA ALA A 68 -15.41 -8.06 -1.16
C ALA A 68 -15.54 -9.58 -1.34
N ALA A 69 -15.49 -10.08 -2.58
CA ALA A 69 -15.43 -11.52 -2.85
C ALA A 69 -14.16 -12.16 -2.28
N TYR A 70 -13.01 -11.47 -2.37
CA TYR A 70 -11.77 -11.92 -1.73
C TYR A 70 -11.90 -11.97 -0.20
N ALA A 71 -12.60 -11.01 0.42
CA ALA A 71 -12.92 -11.09 1.85
C ALA A 71 -13.79 -12.32 2.17
N GLY A 72 -14.80 -12.57 1.37
CA GLY A 72 -15.69 -13.74 1.54
C GLY A 72 -14.94 -15.07 1.47
N ILE A 73 -14.10 -15.27 0.45
CA ILE A 73 -13.30 -16.50 0.33
C ILE A 73 -12.25 -16.63 1.44
N THR A 74 -11.72 -15.52 1.94
CA THR A 74 -10.80 -15.52 3.10
C THR A 74 -11.50 -16.01 4.37
N LEU A 75 -12.77 -15.61 4.60
CA LEU A 75 -13.56 -16.12 5.72
C LEU A 75 -13.86 -17.61 5.58
N VAL A 76 -14.14 -18.08 4.36
CA VAL A 76 -14.30 -19.53 4.09
C VAL A 76 -12.99 -20.26 4.41
N SER A 77 -11.85 -19.80 3.91
CA SER A 77 -10.54 -20.35 4.24
C SER A 77 -10.29 -20.40 5.74
N ALA A 78 -10.61 -19.32 6.48
CA ALA A 78 -10.45 -19.27 7.92
C ALA A 78 -11.31 -20.31 8.65
N ALA A 79 -12.54 -20.56 8.17
CA ALA A 79 -13.43 -21.57 8.76
C ALA A 79 -12.91 -23.01 8.56
N PHE A 80 -12.21 -23.26 7.45
CA PHE A 80 -11.59 -24.57 7.13
C PHE A 80 -10.08 -24.61 7.43
N SER A 81 -9.55 -23.63 8.14
CA SER A 81 -8.15 -23.55 8.54
C SER A 81 -7.76 -24.68 9.50
N ILE A 82 -6.46 -24.97 9.57
CA ILE A 82 -5.87 -25.89 10.56
C ILE A 82 -6.17 -25.40 12.00
N GLU A 83 -6.13 -24.08 12.24
CA GLU A 83 -6.55 -23.46 13.49
C GLU A 83 -7.63 -22.38 13.25
N PRO A 84 -8.94 -22.77 13.10
CA PRO A 84 -9.98 -21.83 12.69
C PRO A 84 -10.11 -20.60 13.60
N ARG A 85 -9.92 -20.75 14.91
CA ARG A 85 -10.02 -19.63 15.87
C ARG A 85 -8.94 -18.59 15.63
N ALA A 86 -7.69 -19.02 15.43
CA ALA A 86 -6.57 -18.13 15.18
C ALA A 86 -6.75 -17.41 13.82
N SER A 87 -7.13 -18.14 12.78
CA SER A 87 -7.39 -17.58 11.46
C SER A 87 -8.57 -16.59 11.43
N LEU A 88 -9.65 -16.86 12.16
CA LEU A 88 -10.77 -15.92 12.27
C LEU A 88 -10.37 -14.62 13.02
N VAL A 89 -9.50 -14.70 14.02
CA VAL A 89 -8.97 -13.50 14.69
C VAL A 89 -8.14 -12.67 13.70
N ASP A 90 -7.37 -13.30 12.82
CA ASP A 90 -6.59 -12.60 11.79
C ASP A 90 -7.50 -11.93 10.75
N CYS A 91 -8.68 -12.48 10.48
CA CYS A 91 -9.68 -11.89 9.58
C CYS A 91 -10.16 -10.48 10.00
N LYS A 92 -9.82 -9.99 11.20
CA LYS A 92 -10.03 -8.59 11.59
C LYS A 92 -9.44 -7.59 10.57
N GLN A 93 -8.37 -7.98 9.86
CA GLN A 93 -7.76 -7.17 8.82
C GLN A 93 -8.69 -6.90 7.63
N LEU A 94 -9.71 -7.73 7.39
CA LEU A 94 -10.70 -7.53 6.33
C LEU A 94 -11.52 -6.23 6.51
N VAL A 95 -11.61 -5.72 7.75
CA VAL A 95 -12.22 -4.41 8.04
C VAL A 95 -11.50 -3.27 7.29
N LEU A 96 -10.21 -3.42 7.00
CA LEU A 96 -9.46 -2.43 6.22
C LEU A 96 -10.00 -2.24 4.80
N PHE A 97 -10.70 -3.23 4.23
CA PHE A 97 -11.31 -3.10 2.91
C PHE A 97 -12.45 -2.07 2.89
N LEU A 98 -13.04 -1.77 4.05
CA LEU A 98 -14.01 -0.69 4.19
C LEU A 98 -13.40 0.70 3.97
N MET A 99 -12.07 0.80 3.89
CA MET A 99 -11.40 2.01 3.43
C MET A 99 -11.93 2.46 2.07
N VAL A 100 -12.22 1.52 1.16
CA VAL A 100 -12.72 1.84 -0.20
C VAL A 100 -14.06 2.58 -0.14
N PRO A 101 -15.15 2.05 0.44
CA PRO A 101 -16.42 2.78 0.50
C PRO A 101 -16.33 4.07 1.31
N VAL A 102 -15.53 4.12 2.37
CA VAL A 102 -15.35 5.29 3.22
C VAL A 102 -14.64 6.42 2.47
N VAL A 103 -13.50 6.13 1.81
CA VAL A 103 -12.79 7.10 0.96
C VAL A 103 -13.68 7.55 -0.20
N TYR A 104 -14.35 6.61 -0.87
CA TYR A 104 -15.24 6.88 -2.00
C TYR A 104 -16.39 7.80 -1.60
N ARG A 105 -16.89 7.71 -0.37
CA ARG A 105 -18.00 8.54 0.14
C ARG A 105 -17.56 9.92 0.59
N PHE A 106 -16.43 10.05 1.30
CA PHE A 106 -16.06 11.30 1.97
C PHE A 106 -15.05 12.16 1.22
N ILE A 107 -14.27 11.59 0.28
CA ILE A 107 -13.17 12.29 -0.40
C ILE A 107 -13.58 12.62 -1.86
N THR A 108 -14.61 13.44 -2.02
CA THR A 108 -15.16 13.81 -3.33
C THR A 108 -14.50 15.09 -3.88
N GLY A 109 -14.51 15.25 -5.21
CA GLY A 109 -14.07 16.46 -5.89
C GLY A 109 -12.64 16.87 -5.53
N GLU A 110 -12.44 18.15 -5.18
CA GLU A 110 -11.14 18.73 -4.85
C GLU A 110 -10.49 18.13 -3.59
N ARG A 111 -11.29 17.54 -2.69
CA ARG A 111 -10.74 16.85 -1.52
C ARG A 111 -9.78 15.74 -1.90
N ALA A 112 -9.95 15.09 -3.06
CA ALA A 112 -9.04 14.06 -3.54
C ALA A 112 -7.62 14.61 -3.84
N SER A 113 -7.52 15.80 -4.44
CA SER A 113 -6.24 16.47 -4.66
C SER A 113 -5.61 16.95 -3.35
N THR A 114 -6.42 17.50 -2.43
CA THR A 114 -6.00 17.89 -1.08
C THR A 114 -5.47 16.69 -0.29
N MET A 115 -6.14 15.53 -0.40
CA MET A 115 -5.70 14.28 0.23
C MET A 115 -4.26 13.93 -0.18
N VAL A 116 -3.93 14.04 -1.46
CA VAL A 116 -2.56 13.80 -1.92
C VAL A 116 -1.58 14.81 -1.32
N THR A 117 -1.95 16.09 -1.19
CA THR A 117 -1.10 17.10 -0.56
C THR A 117 -0.84 16.76 0.92
N VAL A 118 -1.86 16.29 1.65
CA VAL A 118 -1.73 15.79 3.03
C VAL A 118 -0.77 14.59 3.08
N ILE A 119 -0.99 13.57 2.25
CA ILE A 119 -0.11 12.39 2.17
C ILE A 119 1.35 12.81 1.94
N LEU A 120 1.61 13.68 0.96
CA LEU A 120 2.96 14.14 0.65
C LEU A 120 3.60 14.92 1.80
N SER A 121 2.83 15.77 2.49
CA SER A 121 3.34 16.60 3.59
C SER A 121 3.75 15.76 4.80
N PHE A 122 2.88 14.84 5.21
CA PHE A 122 3.17 13.94 6.34
C PHE A 122 4.26 12.92 5.99
N ALA A 123 4.30 12.45 4.75
CA ALA A 123 5.38 11.58 4.29
C ALA A 123 6.73 12.32 4.22
N ALA A 124 6.76 13.60 3.86
CA ALA A 124 7.98 14.41 3.91
C ALA A 124 8.51 14.53 5.34
N ALA A 125 7.64 14.77 6.33
CA ALA A 125 8.03 14.80 7.74
C ALA A 125 8.56 13.44 8.22
N SER A 126 7.86 12.34 7.86
CA SER A 126 8.31 10.97 8.16
C SER A 126 9.64 10.64 7.47
N ALA A 127 9.84 11.06 6.21
CA ALA A 127 11.08 10.88 5.48
C ALA A 127 12.25 11.64 6.14
N ALA A 128 12.03 12.88 6.53
CA ALA A 128 13.04 13.68 7.25
C ALA A 128 13.46 12.99 8.56
N TYR A 129 12.49 12.48 9.32
CA TYR A 129 12.78 11.72 10.54
C TYR A 129 13.58 10.44 10.24
N GLY A 130 13.19 9.67 9.20
CA GLY A 130 13.93 8.46 8.81
C GLY A 130 15.36 8.73 8.34
N ILE A 131 15.61 9.88 7.67
CA ILE A 131 16.95 10.31 7.28
C ILE A 131 17.78 10.65 8.52
N ILE A 132 17.21 11.38 9.48
CA ILE A 132 17.87 11.68 10.77
C ILE A 132 18.17 10.39 11.51
N GLN A 133 17.21 9.46 11.57
CA GLN A 133 17.40 8.15 12.19
C GLN A 133 18.59 7.39 11.55
N TYR A 134 18.68 7.38 10.20
CA TYR A 134 19.81 6.77 9.50
C TYR A 134 21.14 7.43 9.85
N ALA A 135 21.19 8.75 9.95
CA ALA A 135 22.40 9.49 10.31
C ALA A 135 22.88 9.20 11.74
N THR A 136 21.99 8.78 12.64
CA THR A 136 22.32 8.41 14.03
C THR A 136 22.68 6.94 14.21
N ILE A 137 22.41 6.08 13.23
CA ILE A 137 22.80 4.65 13.25
C ILE A 137 24.28 4.52 12.94
N THR A 138 25.11 4.29 13.97
CA THR A 138 26.58 4.33 13.84
C THR A 138 27.24 2.95 13.73
N LEU A 139 26.62 1.86 14.19
CA LEU A 139 27.34 0.60 14.43
C LEU A 139 27.03 -0.53 13.43
N ASN A 140 25.81 -0.65 12.91
CA ASN A 140 25.49 -1.66 11.91
C ASN A 140 24.25 -1.26 11.09
N PRO A 141 24.38 -0.60 9.95
CA PRO A 141 23.26 -0.11 9.17
C PRO A 141 22.36 -1.22 8.60
N LEU A 142 22.83 -2.46 8.50
CA LEU A 142 22.02 -3.58 8.02
C LEU A 142 21.15 -4.21 9.12
N SER A 143 21.56 -4.16 10.37
CA SER A 143 20.77 -4.66 11.51
C SER A 143 19.87 -3.60 12.11
N GLN A 144 20.19 -2.32 11.93
CA GLN A 144 19.44 -1.18 12.46
C GLN A 144 19.04 -0.24 11.31
N ARG A 145 18.07 -0.67 10.49
CA ARG A 145 17.58 0.14 9.37
C ARG A 145 16.57 1.18 9.84
N PRO A 146 16.53 2.36 9.19
CA PRO A 146 15.51 3.36 9.51
C PRO A 146 14.12 2.76 9.29
N HIS A 147 13.28 2.92 10.27
CA HIS A 147 11.87 2.47 10.24
C HIS A 147 10.87 3.60 10.51
N GLY A 148 11.35 4.84 10.56
CA GLY A 148 10.52 5.98 10.94
C GLY A 148 10.04 5.84 12.39
N THR A 149 8.77 6.10 12.60
CA THR A 149 8.06 5.85 13.87
C THR A 149 7.31 4.52 13.87
N LEU A 150 7.37 3.76 12.75
CA LEU A 150 6.76 2.45 12.60
C LEU A 150 7.66 1.36 13.20
N GLY A 151 7.08 0.23 13.54
CA GLY A 151 7.82 -0.88 14.16
C GLY A 151 8.77 -1.63 13.24
N HIS A 152 8.60 -1.47 11.90
CA HIS A 152 9.34 -2.27 10.92
C HIS A 152 9.76 -1.47 9.68
N TYR A 153 11.02 -1.63 9.25
CA TYR A 153 11.58 -0.91 8.12
C TYR A 153 10.95 -1.30 6.76
N MET A 154 10.42 -2.52 6.60
CA MET A 154 9.77 -2.95 5.36
C MET A 154 8.43 -2.24 5.18
N THR A 155 7.60 -2.15 6.22
CA THR A 155 6.37 -1.36 6.24
C THR A 155 6.66 0.09 5.87
N TYR A 156 7.66 0.69 6.54
CA TYR A 156 8.08 2.07 6.29
C TYR A 156 8.52 2.30 4.85
N SER A 157 9.40 1.44 4.32
CA SER A 157 9.87 1.53 2.94
C SER A 157 8.76 1.33 1.91
N GLY A 158 7.82 0.43 2.19
CA GLY A 158 6.65 0.19 1.35
C GLY A 158 5.74 1.42 1.26
N LEU A 159 5.47 2.08 2.38
CA LEU A 159 4.70 3.33 2.41
C LEU A 159 5.41 4.44 1.64
N LEU A 160 6.70 4.65 1.85
CA LEU A 160 7.48 5.64 1.11
C LEU A 160 7.49 5.34 -0.40
N MET A 161 7.57 4.08 -0.80
CA MET A 161 7.47 3.65 -2.19
C MET A 161 6.14 4.06 -2.84
N LEU A 162 5.01 3.86 -2.14
CA LEU A 162 3.71 4.33 -2.61
C LEU A 162 3.67 5.85 -2.75
N VAL A 163 4.19 6.57 -1.74
CA VAL A 163 4.17 8.04 -1.74
C VAL A 163 5.06 8.64 -2.83
N ILE A 164 6.25 8.07 -3.09
CA ILE A 164 7.10 8.47 -4.23
C ILE A 164 6.36 8.29 -5.55
N SER A 165 5.63 7.19 -5.71
CA SER A 165 4.85 6.91 -6.91
C SER A 165 3.78 7.99 -7.13
N VAL A 166 3.09 8.40 -6.06
CA VAL A 166 2.10 9.48 -6.08
C VAL A 166 2.73 10.84 -6.34
N ALA A 167 3.87 11.15 -5.70
CA ALA A 167 4.61 12.41 -5.92
C ALA A 167 5.05 12.56 -7.37
N LEU A 168 5.63 11.50 -7.95
CA LEU A 168 6.05 11.50 -9.36
C LEU A 168 4.85 11.63 -10.31
N ALA A 169 3.73 10.96 -10.03
CA ALA A 169 2.50 11.12 -10.80
C ALA A 169 2.01 12.57 -10.75
N ARG A 170 2.07 13.25 -9.59
CA ARG A 170 1.71 14.66 -9.47
C ARG A 170 2.64 15.57 -10.25
N ILE A 171 3.94 15.34 -10.22
CA ILE A 171 4.94 16.10 -11.00
C ILE A 171 4.65 15.98 -12.51
N LEU A 172 4.37 14.78 -13.00
CA LEU A 172 4.22 14.52 -14.43
C LEU A 172 2.84 14.89 -14.98
N PHE A 173 1.77 14.67 -14.23
CA PHE A 173 0.39 14.77 -14.71
C PHE A 173 -0.46 15.79 -13.95
N GLY A 174 -0.07 16.23 -12.74
CA GLY A 174 -0.83 17.17 -11.93
C GLY A 174 -0.96 18.54 -12.62
N ARG A 175 -2.00 19.30 -12.30
CA ARG A 175 -2.20 20.69 -12.72
C ARG A 175 -1.84 21.68 -11.61
N SER A 176 -2.08 21.32 -10.36
CA SER A 176 -1.77 22.10 -9.16
C SER A 176 -0.72 21.40 -8.30
N ASP A 177 -0.09 22.15 -7.40
CA ASP A 177 0.83 21.67 -6.35
C ASP A 177 2.04 20.82 -6.82
N ARG A 178 2.39 20.93 -8.11
CA ARG A 178 3.59 20.25 -8.67
C ARG A 178 4.87 20.69 -7.97
N MET A 179 4.95 21.96 -7.61
CA MET A 179 6.10 22.49 -6.89
C MET A 179 6.29 21.79 -5.54
N TRP A 180 5.20 21.62 -4.77
CA TRP A 180 5.29 20.94 -3.50
C TRP A 180 5.76 19.48 -3.66
N ALA A 181 5.18 18.75 -4.61
CA ALA A 181 5.65 17.40 -4.93
C ALA A 181 7.14 17.37 -5.33
N GLY A 182 7.59 18.36 -6.12
CA GLY A 182 9.01 18.49 -6.49
C GLY A 182 9.93 18.79 -5.31
N VAL A 183 9.50 19.64 -4.36
CA VAL A 183 10.26 19.99 -3.16
C VAL A 183 10.43 18.80 -2.22
N VAL A 184 9.38 17.98 -2.05
CA VAL A 184 9.43 16.82 -1.13
C VAL A 184 10.10 15.59 -1.75
N MET A 185 10.15 15.48 -3.08
CA MET A 185 10.67 14.31 -3.80
C MET A 185 12.11 13.93 -3.39
N PRO A 186 13.08 14.82 -3.28
CA PRO A 186 14.44 14.45 -2.88
C PRO A 186 14.50 13.80 -1.51
N ALA A 187 13.76 14.33 -0.52
CA ALA A 187 13.72 13.75 0.82
C ALA A 187 13.10 12.34 0.80
N LEU A 188 11.99 12.14 0.06
CA LEU A 188 11.37 10.84 -0.11
C LEU A 188 12.32 9.84 -0.79
N ALA A 189 13.01 10.26 -1.86
CA ALA A 189 13.96 9.42 -2.58
C ALA A 189 15.12 8.97 -1.70
N VAL A 190 15.74 9.92 -0.95
CA VAL A 190 16.82 9.60 -0.01
C VAL A 190 16.29 8.66 1.08
N ALA A 191 15.13 8.95 1.66
CA ALA A 191 14.54 8.10 2.71
C ALA A 191 14.33 6.66 2.24
N VAL A 192 13.77 6.43 1.04
CA VAL A 192 13.61 5.07 0.48
C VAL A 192 14.96 4.38 0.29
N VAL A 193 15.96 5.09 -0.25
CA VAL A 193 17.29 4.53 -0.48
C VAL A 193 17.93 4.06 0.83
N VAL A 194 17.91 4.90 1.88
CA VAL A 194 18.56 4.59 3.16
C VAL A 194 17.84 3.51 3.98
N THR A 195 16.58 3.15 3.64
CA THR A 195 15.93 1.96 4.26
C THR A 195 16.61 0.65 3.89
N LEU A 196 17.43 0.64 2.83
CA LEU A 196 18.11 -0.55 2.29
C LEU A 196 17.13 -1.69 1.93
N SER A 197 15.87 -1.33 1.63
CA SER A 197 14.82 -2.28 1.23
C SER A 197 14.79 -2.46 -0.29
N ARG A 198 15.35 -3.59 -0.76
CA ARG A 198 15.47 -3.90 -2.19
C ARG A 198 14.10 -3.97 -2.90
N SER A 199 13.09 -4.56 -2.24
CA SER A 199 11.73 -4.65 -2.77
C SER A 199 11.11 -3.28 -3.03
N ALA A 200 11.28 -2.33 -2.09
CA ALA A 200 10.79 -0.96 -2.26
C ALA A 200 11.52 -0.21 -3.38
N TRP A 201 12.83 -0.43 -3.56
CA TRP A 201 13.58 0.16 -4.68
C TRP A 201 13.05 -0.32 -6.03
N VAL A 202 12.89 -1.65 -6.16
CA VAL A 202 12.39 -2.26 -7.41
C VAL A 202 10.97 -1.80 -7.71
N GLY A 203 10.10 -1.75 -6.70
CA GLY A 203 8.72 -1.26 -6.85
C GLY A 203 8.65 0.22 -7.25
N ALA A 204 9.46 1.09 -6.61
CA ALA A 204 9.54 2.51 -6.96
C ALA A 204 10.07 2.73 -8.39
N CYS A 205 11.11 1.98 -8.80
CA CYS A 205 11.64 2.04 -10.16
C CYS A 205 10.60 1.58 -11.21
N ALA A 206 9.86 0.50 -10.94
CA ALA A 206 8.82 0.01 -11.84
C ALA A 206 7.68 1.04 -11.99
N ALA A 207 7.24 1.65 -10.88
CA ALA A 207 6.24 2.71 -10.90
C ALA A 207 6.74 3.95 -11.68
N ALA A 208 8.00 4.35 -11.47
CA ALA A 208 8.61 5.46 -12.19
C ALA A 208 8.68 5.17 -13.69
N ALA A 209 9.13 3.97 -14.08
CA ALA A 209 9.19 3.55 -15.47
C ALA A 209 7.80 3.59 -16.13
N LEU A 210 6.77 3.08 -15.45
CA LEU A 210 5.39 3.16 -15.94
C LEU A 210 4.96 4.61 -16.14
N LEU A 211 5.15 5.49 -15.16
CA LEU A 211 4.73 6.88 -15.23
C LEU A 211 5.44 7.65 -16.35
N LEU A 212 6.74 7.43 -16.54
CA LEU A 212 7.51 8.01 -17.62
C LEU A 212 7.00 7.51 -18.99
N ALA A 213 6.76 6.20 -19.14
CA ALA A 213 6.19 5.62 -20.35
C ALA A 213 4.78 6.17 -20.66
N LEU A 214 3.92 6.32 -19.64
CA LEU A 214 2.57 6.88 -19.79
C LEU A 214 2.61 8.38 -20.17
N LYS A 215 3.64 9.10 -19.78
CA LYS A 215 3.81 10.52 -20.13
C LYS A 215 4.33 10.69 -21.55
N ASP A 216 5.46 10.09 -21.84
CA ASP A 216 6.10 9.94 -23.14
C ASP A 216 7.18 8.84 -22.99
N PHE A 217 7.10 7.80 -23.81
CA PHE A 217 8.04 6.67 -23.73
C PHE A 217 9.51 7.08 -23.89
N ARG A 218 9.78 8.22 -24.55
CA ARG A 218 11.14 8.76 -24.69
C ARG A 218 11.75 9.18 -23.36
N LEU A 219 10.93 9.49 -22.36
CA LEU A 219 11.41 9.82 -21.02
C LEU A 219 12.03 8.62 -20.30
N LEU A 220 11.81 7.40 -20.77
CA LEU A 220 12.52 6.22 -20.26
C LEU A 220 14.05 6.36 -20.41
N ALA A 221 14.52 7.16 -21.38
CA ALA A 221 15.95 7.49 -21.52
C ALA A 221 16.55 8.26 -20.30
N VAL A 222 15.71 8.82 -19.42
CA VAL A 222 16.15 9.43 -18.18
C VAL A 222 16.59 8.38 -17.15
N LEU A 223 16.05 7.16 -17.20
CA LEU A 223 16.36 6.10 -16.22
C LEU A 223 17.84 5.69 -16.21
N PRO A 224 18.52 5.47 -17.34
CA PRO A 224 19.95 5.21 -17.36
C PRO A 224 20.78 6.37 -16.78
N ILE A 225 20.35 7.62 -17.00
CA ILE A 225 21.03 8.81 -16.45
C ILE A 225 20.89 8.82 -14.94
N LEU A 226 19.68 8.60 -14.42
CA LEU A 226 19.45 8.51 -12.96
C LEU A 226 20.22 7.34 -12.35
N ALA A 227 20.28 6.18 -13.04
CA ALA A 227 21.10 5.06 -12.62
C ALA A 227 22.60 5.42 -12.56
N ALA A 228 23.12 6.09 -13.59
CA ALA A 228 24.52 6.54 -13.61
C ALA A 228 24.83 7.50 -12.45
N VAL A 229 23.95 8.46 -12.18
CA VAL A 229 24.07 9.37 -11.03
C VAL A 229 24.04 8.61 -9.71
N PHE A 230 23.10 7.65 -9.57
CA PHE A 230 23.02 6.79 -8.39
C PHE A 230 24.32 6.03 -8.16
N PHE A 231 24.85 5.35 -9.20
CA PHE A 231 26.11 4.60 -9.10
C PHE A 231 27.32 5.48 -8.81
N ALA A 232 27.32 6.72 -9.27
CA ALA A 232 28.42 7.67 -9.01
C ALA A 232 28.39 8.25 -7.60
N THR A 233 27.22 8.34 -6.96
CA THR A 233 27.05 9.07 -5.70
C THR A 233 26.64 8.21 -4.52
N ALA A 234 26.21 6.96 -4.75
CA ALA A 234 25.71 6.08 -3.69
C ALA A 234 26.81 5.71 -2.69
N PRO A 235 26.52 5.75 -1.37
CA PRO A 235 27.45 5.29 -0.35
C PRO A 235 27.78 3.79 -0.53
N PRO A 236 28.98 3.35 -0.06
CA PRO A 236 29.39 1.93 -0.21
C PRO A 236 28.39 0.93 0.35
N THR A 237 27.69 1.25 1.45
CA THR A 237 26.66 0.39 2.07
C THR A 237 25.43 0.23 1.15
N VAL A 238 24.99 1.29 0.49
CA VAL A 238 23.89 1.27 -0.48
C VAL A 238 24.32 0.49 -1.70
N MET A 239 25.55 0.68 -2.19
CA MET A 239 26.08 -0.04 -3.34
C MET A 239 26.20 -1.53 -3.04
N ALA A 240 26.76 -1.92 -1.89
CA ALA A 240 26.85 -3.33 -1.48
C ALA A 240 25.44 -3.97 -1.43
N ARG A 241 24.44 -3.23 -0.91
CA ARG A 241 23.06 -3.71 -0.85
C ARG A 241 22.42 -3.84 -2.23
N PHE A 242 22.76 -2.95 -3.17
CA PHE A 242 22.30 -3.05 -4.55
C PHE A 242 22.90 -4.28 -5.26
N VAL A 243 24.22 -4.47 -5.17
CA VAL A 243 24.92 -5.63 -5.77
C VAL A 243 24.38 -6.95 -5.22
N SER A 244 24.02 -6.98 -3.94
CA SER A 244 23.47 -8.19 -3.31
C SER A 244 22.11 -8.65 -3.89
N ILE A 245 21.43 -7.82 -4.72
CA ILE A 245 20.20 -8.23 -5.46
C ILE A 245 20.52 -9.41 -6.39
N PHE A 246 21.69 -9.39 -7.00
CA PHE A 246 22.13 -10.38 -8.01
C PHE A 246 22.95 -11.53 -7.40
N ASP A 247 23.24 -11.49 -6.11
CA ASP A 247 24.01 -12.54 -5.43
C ASP A 247 23.08 -13.66 -4.94
N VAL A 248 23.11 -14.79 -5.62
CA VAL A 248 22.34 -15.99 -5.24
C VAL A 248 22.81 -16.61 -3.90
N ARG A 249 23.98 -16.22 -3.40
CA ARG A 249 24.51 -16.68 -2.12
C ARG A 249 24.12 -15.76 -0.95
N ASP A 250 23.57 -14.57 -1.25
CA ASP A 250 23.05 -13.66 -0.21
C ASP A 250 22.03 -14.40 0.66
N PRO A 251 22.19 -14.41 1.98
CA PRO A 251 21.30 -15.14 2.90
C PRO A 251 19.82 -14.81 2.69
N THR A 252 19.49 -13.54 2.44
CA THR A 252 18.10 -13.11 2.20
C THR A 252 17.54 -13.66 0.88
N ASN A 253 18.37 -13.79 -0.17
CA ASN A 253 17.93 -14.36 -1.44
C ASN A 253 17.71 -15.87 -1.33
N ARG A 254 18.62 -16.57 -0.64
CA ARG A 254 18.46 -18.00 -0.34
C ARG A 254 17.19 -18.27 0.45
N ASP A 255 16.94 -17.48 1.48
CA ASP A 255 15.76 -17.59 2.33
C ASP A 255 14.47 -17.39 1.52
N ARG A 256 14.43 -16.38 0.63
CA ARG A 256 13.28 -16.17 -0.26
C ARG A 256 13.03 -17.35 -1.21
N MET A 257 14.08 -17.95 -1.74
CA MET A 257 13.94 -19.15 -2.59
C MET A 257 13.43 -20.35 -1.78
N ALA A 258 13.89 -20.52 -0.55
CA ALA A 258 13.37 -21.53 0.37
C ALA A 258 11.87 -21.32 0.65
N MET A 259 11.46 -20.09 0.98
CA MET A 259 10.05 -19.73 1.21
C MET A 259 9.14 -19.97 -0.01
N LEU A 260 9.65 -19.79 -1.23
CA LEU A 260 8.88 -20.13 -2.43
C LEU A 260 8.62 -21.65 -2.50
N ARG A 261 9.62 -22.49 -2.23
CA ARG A 261 9.44 -23.95 -2.19
C ARG A 261 8.51 -24.39 -1.05
N GLU A 262 8.64 -23.79 0.13
CA GLU A 262 7.72 -24.00 1.25
C GLU A 262 6.27 -23.67 0.87
N GLY A 263 6.06 -22.51 0.21
CA GLY A 263 4.76 -22.10 -0.30
C GLY A 263 4.20 -23.08 -1.34
N GLU A 264 5.04 -23.58 -2.25
CA GLU A 264 4.63 -24.60 -3.23
C GLU A 264 4.16 -25.89 -2.55
N HIS A 265 4.87 -26.35 -1.51
CA HIS A 265 4.46 -27.53 -0.76
C HIS A 265 3.14 -27.32 -0.01
N MET A 266 2.93 -26.15 0.64
CA MET A 266 1.68 -25.80 1.30
C MET A 266 0.52 -25.74 0.30
N ILE A 267 0.73 -25.12 -0.87
CA ILE A 267 -0.28 -25.04 -1.94
C ILE A 267 -0.65 -26.44 -2.47
N ALA A 268 0.35 -27.29 -2.68
CA ALA A 268 0.13 -28.66 -3.15
C ALA A 268 -0.66 -29.50 -2.14
N ALA A 269 -0.43 -29.31 -0.83
CA ALA A 269 -1.14 -30.01 0.23
C ALA A 269 -2.58 -29.48 0.43
N HIS A 270 -2.80 -28.15 0.25
CA HIS A 270 -4.06 -27.47 0.54
C HIS A 270 -4.54 -26.56 -0.60
N PRO A 271 -4.77 -27.06 -1.85
CA PRO A 271 -4.96 -26.22 -3.02
C PRO A 271 -6.27 -25.41 -3.04
N LEU A 272 -7.31 -25.84 -2.35
CA LEU A 272 -8.65 -25.23 -2.44
C LEU A 272 -8.89 -24.13 -1.40
N VAL A 273 -8.55 -24.37 -0.16
CA VAL A 273 -8.83 -23.45 0.96
C VAL A 273 -7.55 -22.92 1.61
N GLY A 274 -6.39 -23.46 1.23
CA GLY A 274 -5.11 -23.14 1.86
C GLY A 274 -5.03 -23.73 3.27
N VAL A 275 -3.94 -23.36 3.97
CA VAL A 275 -3.73 -23.77 5.38
C VAL A 275 -4.51 -22.89 6.38
N GLY A 276 -5.03 -21.76 5.92
CA GLY A 276 -5.72 -20.76 6.72
C GLY A 276 -4.93 -19.44 6.86
N PRO A 277 -5.62 -18.29 7.00
CA PRO A 277 -4.98 -17.00 7.27
C PRO A 277 -4.07 -17.06 8.49
N ASN A 278 -2.87 -16.49 8.38
CA ASN A 278 -1.81 -16.45 9.40
C ASN A 278 -1.26 -17.84 9.83
N MET A 279 -1.55 -18.90 9.06
CA MET A 279 -1.08 -20.25 9.40
C MET A 279 0.30 -20.56 8.83
N VAL A 280 0.82 -19.81 7.89
CA VAL A 280 2.21 -19.95 7.41
C VAL A 280 3.19 -19.86 8.57
N GLN A 281 3.04 -18.88 9.47
CA GLN A 281 3.87 -18.71 10.64
C GLN A 281 3.82 -19.93 11.58
N VAL A 282 2.64 -20.51 11.76
CA VAL A 282 2.41 -21.66 12.68
C VAL A 282 3.04 -22.92 12.10
N LEU A 283 2.88 -23.13 10.80
CA LEU A 283 3.35 -24.32 10.10
C LEU A 283 4.77 -24.21 9.54
N TYR A 284 5.43 -23.06 9.74
CA TYR A 284 6.75 -22.83 9.17
C TYR A 284 7.76 -23.95 9.51
N SER A 285 7.76 -24.40 10.75
CA SER A 285 8.68 -25.47 11.19
C SER A 285 8.41 -26.82 10.50
N GLU A 286 7.17 -27.10 10.11
CA GLU A 286 6.77 -28.35 9.45
C GLU A 286 7.16 -28.36 7.97
N TYR A 287 6.97 -27.21 7.29
CA TYR A 287 7.23 -27.06 5.86
C TYR A 287 8.62 -26.47 5.55
N ARG A 288 9.42 -26.17 6.59
CA ARG A 288 10.68 -25.48 6.44
C ARG A 288 11.63 -26.20 5.48
N ASP A 289 12.08 -25.47 4.45
CA ASP A 289 13.06 -25.97 3.49
C ASP A 289 14.43 -26.16 4.17
N PRO A 290 15.17 -27.26 3.89
CA PRO A 290 16.50 -27.49 4.45
C PRO A 290 17.54 -26.39 4.16
N GLU A 291 17.35 -25.64 3.06
CA GLU A 291 18.23 -24.53 2.68
C GLU A 291 17.83 -23.19 3.30
N ALA A 292 16.70 -23.13 4.04
CA ALA A 292 16.27 -21.92 4.72
C ALA A 292 17.30 -21.48 5.77
N VAL A 293 17.64 -20.19 5.71
CA VAL A 293 18.60 -19.57 6.64
C VAL A 293 17.92 -19.27 7.97
N GLU A 294 16.74 -18.64 7.89
CA GLU A 294 15.96 -18.29 9.08
C GLU A 294 15.25 -19.52 9.65
N LYS A 295 15.12 -19.53 10.97
CA LYS A 295 14.44 -20.63 11.70
C LYS A 295 12.95 -20.39 11.84
N ILE A 296 12.51 -19.15 11.73
CA ILE A 296 11.14 -18.69 11.90
C ILE A 296 10.89 -17.57 10.89
N ASN A 297 9.82 -17.68 10.12
CA ASN A 297 9.35 -16.61 9.26
C ASN A 297 7.84 -16.44 9.43
N PRO A 298 7.33 -15.21 9.55
CA PRO A 298 5.90 -14.97 9.71
C PRO A 298 5.13 -15.11 8.40
N HIS A 299 5.80 -15.02 7.25
CA HIS A 299 5.18 -15.04 5.92
C HIS A 299 6.21 -15.37 4.83
N LEU A 300 5.73 -15.73 3.62
CA LEU A 300 6.53 -16.22 2.49
C LEU A 300 7.19 -15.11 1.65
N HIS A 301 7.12 -13.85 2.04
CA HIS A 301 7.68 -12.70 1.32
C HIS A 301 7.34 -12.66 -0.19
N ASN A 302 6.15 -13.15 -0.56
CA ASN A 302 5.61 -13.12 -1.92
C ASN A 302 4.09 -13.11 -1.84
N VAL A 303 3.44 -12.03 -2.32
CA VAL A 303 1.99 -11.86 -2.18
C VAL A 303 1.18 -12.97 -2.85
N PRO A 304 1.40 -13.32 -4.15
CA PRO A 304 0.67 -14.41 -4.79
C PRO A 304 0.83 -15.76 -4.07
N VAL A 305 2.05 -16.11 -3.71
CA VAL A 305 2.35 -17.39 -3.06
C VAL A 305 1.74 -17.44 -1.66
N GLN A 306 1.85 -16.36 -0.88
CA GLN A 306 1.23 -16.25 0.44
C GLN A 306 -0.29 -16.43 0.37
N ILE A 307 -0.96 -15.73 -0.58
CA ILE A 307 -2.41 -15.85 -0.76
C ILE A 307 -2.79 -17.29 -1.13
N ALA A 308 -2.08 -17.90 -2.06
CA ALA A 308 -2.36 -19.27 -2.48
C ALA A 308 -2.12 -20.29 -1.36
N ALA A 309 -1.03 -20.15 -0.61
CA ALA A 309 -0.69 -21.03 0.51
C ALA A 309 -1.71 -20.93 1.65
N GLU A 310 -2.06 -19.71 2.06
CA GLU A 310 -2.97 -19.51 3.18
C GLU A 310 -4.44 -19.64 2.82
N ARG A 311 -4.87 -19.19 1.62
CA ARG A 311 -6.28 -19.05 1.26
C ARG A 311 -6.70 -19.89 0.06
N GLY A 312 -5.76 -20.64 -0.54
CA GLY A 312 -5.97 -21.52 -1.68
C GLY A 312 -5.95 -20.80 -3.04
N LEU A 313 -5.87 -21.59 -4.10
CA LEU A 313 -5.85 -21.12 -5.49
C LEU A 313 -7.12 -20.33 -5.89
N PRO A 314 -8.34 -20.70 -5.43
CA PRO A 314 -9.52 -19.89 -5.71
C PRO A 314 -9.42 -18.46 -5.15
N ALA A 315 -8.85 -18.28 -3.96
CA ALA A 315 -8.64 -16.96 -3.38
C ALA A 315 -7.61 -16.16 -4.17
N LEU A 316 -6.53 -16.80 -4.63
CA LEU A 316 -5.56 -16.16 -5.54
C LEU A 316 -6.24 -15.70 -6.84
N ALA A 317 -7.10 -16.54 -7.45
CA ALA A 317 -7.82 -16.18 -8.67
C ALA A 317 -8.74 -14.96 -8.46
N ILE A 318 -9.46 -14.90 -7.32
CA ILE A 318 -10.31 -13.76 -6.97
C ILE A 318 -9.47 -12.51 -6.69
N TRP A 319 -8.33 -12.63 -6.03
CA TRP A 319 -7.42 -11.51 -5.82
C TRP A 319 -6.86 -10.98 -7.15
N LEU A 320 -6.47 -11.86 -8.08
CA LEU A 320 -6.04 -11.47 -9.43
C LEU A 320 -7.17 -10.78 -10.20
N TRP A 321 -8.41 -11.22 -10.05
CA TRP A 321 -9.59 -10.53 -10.60
C TRP A 321 -9.73 -9.12 -10.00
N PHE A 322 -9.57 -8.95 -8.69
CA PHE A 322 -9.57 -7.63 -8.05
C PHE A 322 -8.51 -6.72 -8.66
N ILE A 323 -7.26 -7.19 -8.78
CA ILE A 323 -6.16 -6.42 -9.35
C ILE A 323 -6.42 -6.06 -10.81
N ALA A 324 -6.90 -6.99 -11.61
CA ALA A 324 -7.24 -6.76 -13.01
C ALA A 324 -8.38 -5.73 -13.14
N ALA A 325 -9.47 -5.89 -12.38
CA ALA A 325 -10.60 -4.97 -12.39
C ALA A 325 -10.18 -3.55 -11.99
N LEU A 326 -9.37 -3.41 -10.94
CA LEU A 326 -8.83 -2.13 -10.48
C LEU A 326 -7.93 -1.50 -11.53
N THR A 327 -7.00 -2.26 -12.11
CA THR A 327 -6.07 -1.79 -13.14
C THR A 327 -6.82 -1.31 -14.38
N VAL A 328 -7.77 -2.10 -14.88
CA VAL A 328 -8.59 -1.72 -16.04
C VAL A 328 -9.42 -0.48 -15.75
N ALA A 329 -10.03 -0.38 -14.57
CA ALA A 329 -10.81 0.79 -14.19
C ALA A 329 -9.93 2.06 -14.10
N ALA A 330 -8.74 1.99 -13.50
CA ALA A 330 -7.80 3.09 -13.44
C ALA A 330 -7.27 3.49 -14.83
N ALA A 331 -6.93 2.50 -15.68
CA ALA A 331 -6.48 2.75 -17.05
C ALA A 331 -7.57 3.43 -17.90
N ARG A 332 -8.82 2.99 -17.81
CA ARG A 332 -9.94 3.64 -18.50
C ARG A 332 -10.08 5.10 -18.09
N ARG A 333 -9.95 5.41 -16.79
CA ARG A 333 -9.98 6.80 -16.30
C ARG A 333 -8.80 7.62 -16.81
N PHE A 334 -7.62 7.03 -16.85
CA PHE A 334 -6.43 7.69 -17.39
C PHE A 334 -6.61 8.09 -18.87
N HIS A 335 -7.29 7.26 -19.67
CA HIS A 335 -7.54 7.49 -21.09
C HIS A 335 -8.82 8.31 -21.38
N ALA A 336 -9.77 8.40 -20.46
CA ALA A 336 -11.04 9.11 -20.67
C ALA A 336 -10.87 10.64 -20.78
N GLY A 337 -9.68 11.18 -20.51
CA GLY A 337 -9.42 12.62 -20.51
C GLY A 337 -9.65 13.25 -19.13
N GLY A 338 -9.59 14.59 -19.05
CA GLY A 338 -9.73 15.32 -17.79
C GLY A 338 -8.44 15.34 -16.97
N ASP A 339 -8.54 15.18 -15.65
CA ASP A 339 -7.37 15.13 -14.76
C ASP A 339 -6.83 13.70 -14.65
N ARG A 340 -5.73 13.47 -15.38
CA ARG A 340 -5.07 12.16 -15.43
C ARG A 340 -4.24 11.84 -14.17
N PHE A 341 -4.00 12.83 -13.33
CA PHE A 341 -3.05 12.70 -12.22
C PHE A 341 -3.41 11.57 -11.24
N LEU A 342 -4.66 11.57 -10.72
CA LEU A 342 -5.06 10.57 -9.74
C LEU A 342 -5.10 9.15 -10.33
N ALA A 343 -5.51 9.03 -11.60
CA ALA A 343 -5.50 7.74 -12.30
C ALA A 343 -4.07 7.23 -12.54
N ALA A 344 -3.14 8.13 -12.91
CA ALA A 344 -1.72 7.81 -13.03
C ALA A 344 -1.11 7.38 -11.68
N ALA A 345 -1.47 8.08 -10.59
CA ALA A 345 -1.04 7.74 -9.24
C ALA A 345 -1.54 6.34 -8.82
N ALA A 346 -2.81 6.02 -9.11
CA ALA A 346 -3.36 4.68 -8.84
C ALA A 346 -2.64 3.58 -9.64
N LEU A 347 -2.42 3.78 -10.95
CA LEU A 347 -1.68 2.82 -11.79
C LEU A 347 -0.24 2.62 -11.30
N ALA A 348 0.43 3.68 -10.89
CA ALA A 348 1.77 3.61 -10.33
C ALA A 348 1.79 2.86 -8.98
N ALA A 349 0.82 3.13 -8.09
CA ALA A 349 0.70 2.43 -6.81
C ALA A 349 0.42 0.92 -7.01
N ILE A 350 -0.45 0.54 -7.97
CA ILE A 350 -0.71 -0.86 -8.33
C ILE A 350 0.59 -1.52 -8.82
N THR A 351 1.32 -0.87 -9.73
CA THR A 351 2.58 -1.39 -10.26
C THR A 351 3.64 -1.54 -9.18
N ALA A 352 3.79 -0.53 -8.31
CA ALA A 352 4.71 -0.59 -7.18
C ALA A 352 4.37 -1.76 -6.23
N MET A 353 3.10 -1.89 -5.86
CA MET A 353 2.61 -2.95 -4.98
C MET A 353 2.86 -4.34 -5.57
N LEU A 354 2.51 -4.55 -6.85
CA LEU A 354 2.69 -5.85 -7.52
C LEU A 354 4.17 -6.21 -7.66
N THR A 355 5.00 -5.25 -8.09
CA THR A 355 6.43 -5.50 -8.29
C THR A 355 7.16 -5.77 -6.98
N ALA A 356 6.91 -4.96 -5.94
CA ALA A 356 7.48 -5.19 -4.63
C ALA A 356 6.89 -6.44 -3.97
N GLY A 357 5.61 -6.74 -4.23
CA GLY A 357 4.89 -7.90 -3.72
C GLY A 357 5.40 -9.26 -4.20
N MET A 358 6.24 -9.29 -5.23
CA MET A 358 6.99 -10.50 -5.61
C MET A 358 8.13 -10.83 -4.65
N PHE A 359 8.51 -9.88 -3.78
CA PHE A 359 9.64 -10.01 -2.86
C PHE A 359 9.29 -9.66 -1.41
N GLU A 360 8.02 -9.30 -1.15
CA GLU A 360 7.52 -8.91 0.16
C GLU A 360 6.01 -9.15 0.25
N TYR A 361 5.50 -9.50 1.44
CA TYR A 361 4.05 -9.66 1.65
C TYR A 361 3.41 -8.32 2.05
N ASN A 362 3.56 -7.31 1.20
CA ASN A 362 3.07 -5.95 1.46
C ASN A 362 1.54 -5.83 1.47
N PHE A 363 0.79 -6.67 0.72
CA PHE A 363 -0.68 -6.66 0.73
C PHE A 363 -1.28 -7.14 2.06
N GLY A 364 -0.53 -7.89 2.88
CA GLY A 364 -0.90 -8.28 4.23
C GLY A 364 -0.49 -7.30 5.33
N ASP A 365 0.29 -6.26 4.99
CA ASP A 365 0.67 -5.21 5.91
C ASP A 365 -0.44 -4.17 6.04
N SER A 366 -0.92 -3.94 7.26
CA SER A 366 -2.10 -3.11 7.50
C SER A 366 -1.90 -1.64 7.10
N GLU A 367 -0.75 -1.06 7.43
CA GLU A 367 -0.40 0.33 7.11
C GLU A 367 -0.28 0.52 5.60
N PHE A 368 0.43 -0.41 4.95
CA PHE A 368 0.58 -0.41 3.50
C PHE A 368 -0.77 -0.53 2.80
N LEU A 369 -1.61 -1.46 3.23
CA LEU A 369 -2.93 -1.72 2.64
C LEU A 369 -3.85 -0.50 2.79
N MET A 370 -3.88 0.15 3.97
CA MET A 370 -4.67 1.37 4.17
C MET A 370 -4.25 2.48 3.20
N MET A 371 -2.96 2.78 3.09
CA MET A 371 -2.44 3.80 2.17
C MET A 371 -2.72 3.43 0.72
N PHE A 372 -2.48 2.18 0.33
CA PHE A 372 -2.76 1.68 -1.01
C PHE A 372 -4.23 1.85 -1.38
N LEU A 373 -5.17 1.41 -0.52
CA LEU A 373 -6.61 1.52 -0.77
C LEU A 373 -7.08 2.98 -0.83
N ILE A 374 -6.50 3.89 -0.03
CA ILE A 374 -6.75 5.33 -0.18
C ILE A 374 -6.36 5.75 -1.61
N ILE A 375 -5.10 5.57 -1.98
CA ILE A 375 -4.55 6.07 -3.25
C ILE A 375 -5.35 5.54 -4.45
N VAL A 376 -5.64 4.24 -4.49
CA VAL A 376 -6.32 3.65 -5.65
C VAL A 376 -7.82 3.99 -5.72
N THR A 377 -8.41 4.47 -4.63
CA THR A 377 -9.82 4.89 -4.59
C THR A 377 -9.99 6.36 -5.02
N LEU A 378 -8.97 7.22 -4.80
CA LEU A 378 -9.05 8.65 -5.09
C LEU A 378 -9.55 9.00 -6.50
N PRO A 379 -9.08 8.37 -7.62
CA PRO A 379 -9.55 8.73 -8.95
C PRO A 379 -11.04 8.50 -9.16
N PHE A 380 -11.63 7.57 -8.41
CA PHE A 380 -13.06 7.24 -8.47
C PHE A 380 -13.89 8.16 -7.56
N ALA A 381 -13.35 8.52 -6.43
CA ALA A 381 -13.98 9.42 -5.47
C ALA A 381 -14.01 10.86 -5.99
N ALA A 382 -12.96 11.32 -6.68
CA ALA A 382 -12.84 12.66 -7.24
C ALA A 382 -13.94 12.99 -8.28
N ASP A 383 -14.42 11.98 -9.02
CA ASP A 383 -15.45 12.18 -10.05
C ASP A 383 -16.88 12.26 -9.48
N ARG A 384 -17.05 11.98 -8.19
CA ARG A 384 -18.36 12.12 -7.55
C ARG A 384 -18.66 13.58 -7.25
N ALA A 385 -19.88 14.00 -7.56
CA ALA A 385 -20.41 15.26 -7.05
C ALA A 385 -20.42 15.21 -5.51
N ALA A 386 -20.11 16.34 -4.87
CA ALA A 386 -20.31 16.45 -3.44
C ALA A 386 -21.78 16.16 -3.15
N PRO A 387 -22.12 15.38 -2.11
CA PRO A 387 -23.49 15.17 -1.72
C PRO A 387 -24.15 16.53 -1.41
N ALA A 388 -25.36 16.71 -1.96
CA ALA A 388 -26.16 17.92 -1.77
C ALA A 388 -26.61 18.08 -0.31
#